data_15035bd464111d6c3074933a962dc89a
#
_entry.id   15035bd464111d6c3074933a962dc89a
#
_cell.length_a   1.000
_cell.length_b   1.000
_cell.length_c   1.000
_cell.angle_alpha   90.00
_cell.angle_beta   90.00
_cell.angle_gamma   90.00
#
_symmetry.space_group_name_H-M   'P 1'
#
loop_
_entity.id
_entity.type
_entity.pdbx_description
1 polymer ?
#
loop_
_entity_poly.entity_id
_entity_poly.type
_entity_poly.pdbx_seq_one_letter_code
_entity_poly.pdbx_strand_id
1 'polypeptide(L)'
;MEKYLIAFLLGVVCLEVQATPVVVKKIIDGDTFIGDVILADGIEVVSVAVRVLNVDTPEIHGECEDEIRKALYAKQRLGELIPEGTTIEIKNIKNDKYAGRIDANVFDGAGRDVGLVLVKEKVGRSYSGGKRQPWCVLD
;
A
#
# COMPACT_ATOMS: atom_id res chain seq x y z
N MET A 1 10.24 -52.96 -24.78
CA MET A 1 10.97 -51.66 -24.89
C MET A 1 10.10 -50.57 -24.31
N GLU A 2 10.39 -50.20 -23.12
CA GLU A 2 9.67 -49.12 -22.48
C GLU A 2 10.21 -47.80 -22.95
N LYS A 3 9.35 -47.02 -23.60
CA LYS A 3 9.65 -45.65 -23.96
C LYS A 3 9.39 -44.81 -22.70
N TYR A 4 10.45 -44.39 -22.06
CA TYR A 4 10.33 -43.39 -20.99
C TYR A 4 9.86 -42.07 -21.60
N LEU A 5 8.61 -41.75 -21.40
CA LEU A 5 8.11 -40.42 -21.61
C LEU A 5 8.64 -39.58 -20.47
N ILE A 6 9.77 -38.90 -20.73
CA ILE A 6 10.19 -37.82 -19.88
C ILE A 6 9.22 -36.67 -20.14
N ALA A 7 8.16 -36.64 -19.35
CA ALA A 7 7.34 -35.46 -19.29
C ALA A 7 8.23 -34.36 -18.67
N PHE A 8 8.81 -33.52 -19.53
CA PHE A 8 9.25 -32.21 -19.08
C PHE A 8 8.00 -31.48 -18.63
N LEU A 9 7.70 -31.59 -17.37
CA LEU A 9 6.91 -30.59 -16.69
C LEU A 9 7.73 -29.32 -16.76
N LEU A 10 7.51 -28.53 -17.80
CA LEU A 10 7.79 -27.11 -17.77
C LEU A 10 6.94 -26.57 -16.63
N GLY A 11 7.53 -26.62 -15.41
CA GLY A 11 6.98 -25.90 -14.30
C GLY A 11 6.92 -24.45 -14.71
N VAL A 12 5.73 -23.93 -14.97
CA VAL A 12 5.52 -22.49 -15.00
C VAL A 12 5.93 -22.06 -13.60
N VAL A 13 7.14 -21.53 -13.49
CA VAL A 13 7.57 -20.85 -12.27
C VAL A 13 6.72 -19.58 -12.24
N CYS A 14 5.55 -19.69 -11.62
CA CYS A 14 4.85 -18.50 -11.16
C CYS A 14 5.77 -17.86 -10.13
N LEU A 15 6.47 -16.81 -10.55
CA LEU A 15 7.14 -15.91 -9.62
C LEU A 15 6.01 -15.22 -8.85
N GLU A 16 5.53 -15.89 -7.81
CA GLU A 16 4.62 -15.26 -6.87
C GLU A 16 5.41 -14.17 -6.17
N VAL A 17 4.94 -12.92 -6.33
CA VAL A 17 5.46 -11.81 -5.55
C VAL A 17 5.16 -12.11 -4.09
N GLN A 18 6.19 -12.28 -3.28
CA GLN A 18 6.04 -12.61 -1.88
C GLN A 18 5.33 -11.50 -1.12
N ALA A 19 4.26 -11.87 -0.42
CA ALA A 19 3.60 -11.01 0.54
C ALA A 19 4.43 -10.93 1.82
N THR A 20 4.61 -9.71 2.33
CA THR A 20 5.30 -9.45 3.58
C THR A 20 4.29 -9.00 4.63
N PRO A 21 4.22 -9.65 5.80
CA PRO A 21 3.31 -9.22 6.85
C PRO A 21 3.79 -7.94 7.53
N VAL A 22 2.82 -7.07 7.84
CA VAL A 22 3.05 -5.79 8.50
C VAL A 22 1.98 -5.58 9.56
N VAL A 23 2.39 -5.22 10.77
CA VAL A 23 1.46 -4.78 11.81
C VAL A 23 1.24 -3.28 11.64
N VAL A 24 0.00 -2.87 11.47
CA VAL A 24 -0.37 -1.46 11.33
C VAL A 24 -0.26 -0.79 12.69
N LYS A 25 0.63 0.20 12.82
CA LYS A 25 0.88 0.90 14.10
C LYS A 25 0.16 2.22 14.19
N LYS A 26 0.19 3.02 13.13
CA LYS A 26 -0.39 4.36 13.13
C LYS A 26 -0.76 4.79 11.71
N ILE A 27 -1.96 5.25 11.52
CA ILE A 27 -2.37 5.89 10.26
C ILE A 27 -1.90 7.34 10.28
N ILE A 28 -1.14 7.74 9.28
CA ILE A 28 -0.60 9.11 9.15
C ILE A 28 -1.57 9.98 8.36
N ASP A 29 -1.95 9.53 7.17
CA ASP A 29 -2.91 10.19 6.28
C ASP A 29 -3.60 9.13 5.40
N GLY A 30 -4.26 9.55 4.33
CA GLY A 30 -5.03 8.63 3.48
C GLY A 30 -4.20 7.62 2.69
N ASP A 31 -2.91 7.87 2.48
CA ASP A 31 -2.04 7.00 1.68
C ASP A 31 -0.74 6.57 2.38
N THR A 32 -0.61 6.87 3.68
CA THR A 32 0.63 6.55 4.43
C THR A 32 0.31 6.11 5.86
N PHE A 33 0.98 5.06 6.30
CA PHE A 33 0.89 4.58 7.67
C PHE A 33 2.27 4.14 8.18
N ILE A 34 2.43 4.12 9.51
CA ILE A 34 3.59 3.49 10.15
C ILE A 34 3.23 2.04 10.40
N GLY A 35 4.09 1.14 9.98
CA GLY A 35 3.93 -0.29 10.19
C GLY A 35 5.20 -0.95 10.70
N ASP A 36 5.03 -2.02 11.43
CA ASP A 36 6.11 -2.93 11.82
C ASP A 36 6.17 -4.06 10.79
N VAL A 37 7.18 -4.02 9.94
CA VAL A 37 7.40 -5.02 8.90
C VAL A 37 8.08 -6.23 9.52
N ILE A 38 7.45 -7.40 9.37
CA ILE A 38 7.96 -8.66 9.89
C ILE A 38 8.83 -9.30 8.80
N LEU A 39 10.14 -9.39 9.04
CA LEU A 39 11.07 -9.95 8.08
C LEU A 39 10.95 -11.48 8.03
N ALA A 40 11.53 -12.09 6.97
CA ALA A 40 11.35 -13.49 6.61
C ALA A 40 11.74 -14.50 7.69
N ASP A 41 12.60 -14.12 8.64
CA ASP A 41 13.00 -14.95 9.78
C ASP A 41 11.97 -14.92 10.94
N GLY A 42 11.00 -13.99 10.88
CA GLY A 42 10.03 -13.78 11.96
C GLY A 42 10.61 -13.20 13.25
N ILE A 43 11.91 -12.94 13.28
CA ILE A 43 12.64 -12.45 14.47
C ILE A 43 12.87 -10.96 14.38
N GLU A 44 13.17 -10.45 13.19
CA GLU A 44 13.41 -9.03 12.98
C GLU A 44 12.13 -8.31 12.59
N VAL A 45 11.89 -7.18 13.27
CA VAL A 45 10.76 -6.29 13.00
C VAL A 45 11.33 -4.90 12.76
N VAL A 46 10.99 -4.32 11.62
CA VAL A 46 11.45 -2.97 11.24
C VAL A 46 10.27 -2.03 11.18
N SER A 47 10.30 -0.99 12.02
CA SER A 47 9.30 0.08 11.98
C SER A 47 9.61 1.04 10.84
N VAL A 48 8.67 1.26 9.95
CA VAL A 48 8.85 2.06 8.74
C VAL A 48 7.54 2.73 8.33
N ALA A 49 7.65 3.90 7.69
CA ALA A 49 6.51 4.49 7.03
C ALA A 49 6.26 3.76 5.69
N VAL A 50 5.04 3.35 5.46
CA VAL A 50 4.61 2.67 4.22
C VAL A 50 3.67 3.60 3.47
N ARG A 51 4.07 3.96 2.24
CA ARG A 51 3.21 4.68 1.31
C ARG A 51 2.50 3.69 0.39
N VAL A 52 1.21 3.81 0.33
CA VAL A 52 0.37 2.95 -0.53
C VAL A 52 0.60 3.32 -1.99
N LEU A 53 1.01 2.35 -2.81
CA LEU A 53 1.22 2.53 -4.24
C LEU A 53 -0.10 2.74 -5.00
N ASN A 54 0.03 3.43 -6.13
CA ASN A 54 -1.01 3.63 -7.14
C ASN A 54 -2.16 4.55 -6.72
N VAL A 55 -2.04 5.23 -5.60
CA VAL A 55 -3.03 6.20 -5.13
C VAL A 55 -2.36 7.45 -4.62
N ASP A 56 -3.00 8.58 -4.84
CA ASP A 56 -2.69 9.85 -4.24
C ASP A 56 -3.94 10.36 -3.53
N THR A 57 -3.79 10.72 -2.26
CA THR A 57 -4.88 11.25 -1.44
C THR A 57 -4.62 12.72 -1.08
N PRO A 58 -5.68 13.49 -0.73
CA PRO A 58 -5.51 14.87 -0.29
C PRO A 58 -4.59 14.99 0.92
N GLU A 59 -3.94 16.14 1.05
CA GLU A 59 -2.99 16.43 2.12
C GLU A 59 -3.68 17.01 3.35
N ILE A 60 -3.31 16.50 4.54
CA ILE A 60 -3.82 17.01 5.82
C ILE A 60 -3.41 18.47 6.03
N HIS A 61 -2.21 18.83 5.58
CA HIS A 61 -1.73 20.21 5.57
C HIS A 61 -1.98 20.87 4.22
N GLY A 62 -3.16 20.66 3.68
CA GLY A 62 -3.55 21.11 2.35
C GLY A 62 -3.71 22.63 2.24
N GLU A 63 -3.82 23.10 1.01
CA GLU A 63 -3.86 24.53 0.67
C GLU A 63 -5.24 25.17 0.86
N CYS A 64 -6.29 24.35 1.05
CA CYS A 64 -7.66 24.85 1.22
C CYS A 64 -8.44 23.93 2.18
N GLU A 65 -9.52 24.47 2.75
CA GLU A 65 -10.35 23.72 3.70
C GLU A 65 -10.95 22.46 3.09
N ASP A 66 -11.32 22.50 1.82
CA ASP A 66 -11.88 21.34 1.11
C ASP A 66 -10.86 20.20 1.01
N GLU A 67 -9.61 20.52 0.70
CA GLU A 67 -8.53 19.52 0.68
C GLU A 67 -8.32 18.91 2.07
N ILE A 68 -8.25 19.73 3.12
CA ILE A 68 -8.04 19.27 4.49
C ILE A 68 -9.18 18.35 4.94
N ARG A 69 -10.42 18.70 4.64
CA ARG A 69 -11.60 17.89 4.97
C ARG A 69 -11.56 16.54 4.27
N LYS A 70 -11.23 16.55 2.98
CA LYS A 70 -11.09 15.31 2.18
C LYS A 70 -9.92 14.47 2.68
N ALA A 71 -8.83 15.09 3.10
CA ALA A 71 -7.69 14.40 3.66
C ALA A 71 -8.02 13.69 4.98
N LEU A 72 -8.78 14.33 5.86
CA LEU A 72 -9.22 13.71 7.11
C LEU A 72 -10.17 12.53 6.85
N TYR A 73 -11.04 12.66 5.86
CA TYR A 73 -11.89 11.55 5.44
C TYR A 73 -11.07 10.38 4.87
N ALA A 74 -10.07 10.68 4.03
CA ALA A 74 -9.20 9.66 3.47
C ALA A 74 -8.40 8.93 4.56
N LYS A 75 -7.90 9.65 5.55
CA LYS A 75 -7.22 9.07 6.71
C LYS A 75 -8.14 8.13 7.49
N GLN A 76 -9.36 8.56 7.75
CA GLN A 76 -10.37 7.73 8.42
C GLN A 76 -10.64 6.47 7.61
N ARG A 77 -10.82 6.61 6.30
CA ARG A 77 -11.10 5.47 5.42
C ARG A 77 -9.96 4.45 5.38
N LEU A 78 -8.72 4.93 5.32
CA LEU A 78 -7.57 4.03 5.40
C LEU A 78 -7.58 3.26 6.74
N GLY A 79 -7.83 3.94 7.84
CA GLY A 79 -7.94 3.30 9.16
C GLY A 79 -9.06 2.27 9.28
N GLU A 80 -10.14 2.43 8.50
CA GLU A 80 -11.22 1.43 8.44
C GLU A 80 -10.80 0.21 7.61
N LEU A 81 -10.03 0.41 6.54
CA LEU A 81 -9.55 -0.67 5.67
C LEU A 81 -8.45 -1.49 6.34
N ILE A 82 -7.53 -0.81 7.02
CA ILE A 82 -6.40 -1.43 7.72
C ILE A 82 -6.33 -0.89 9.17
N PRO A 83 -7.19 -1.35 10.06
CA PRO A 83 -7.23 -0.84 11.44
C PRO A 83 -5.90 -0.97 12.17
N GLU A 84 -5.58 0.02 12.98
CA GLU A 84 -4.39 -0.02 13.84
C GLU A 84 -4.39 -1.27 14.71
N GLY A 85 -3.23 -1.91 14.83
CA GLY A 85 -3.05 -3.16 15.57
C GLY A 85 -3.32 -4.43 14.76
N THR A 86 -3.84 -4.32 13.54
CA THR A 86 -4.06 -5.49 12.68
C THR A 86 -2.82 -5.83 11.87
N THR A 87 -2.69 -7.11 11.51
CA THR A 87 -1.65 -7.58 10.60
C THR A 87 -2.22 -7.66 9.19
N ILE A 88 -1.56 -6.99 8.28
CA ILE A 88 -1.91 -6.94 6.85
C ILE A 88 -0.72 -7.43 6.02
N GLU A 89 -0.89 -7.49 4.72
CA GLU A 89 0.17 -7.87 3.80
C GLU A 89 0.53 -6.73 2.85
N ILE A 90 1.82 -6.62 2.55
CA ILE A 90 2.33 -5.71 1.51
C ILE A 90 3.08 -6.50 0.45
N LYS A 91 3.06 -6.01 -0.78
CA LYS A 91 3.78 -6.59 -1.93
C LYS A 91 4.46 -5.50 -2.74
N ASN A 92 5.40 -5.89 -3.61
CA ASN A 92 6.10 -4.97 -4.52
C ASN A 92 6.78 -3.80 -3.80
N ILE A 93 7.49 -4.12 -2.74
CA ILE A 93 8.18 -3.13 -1.90
C ILE A 93 9.24 -2.41 -2.73
N LYS A 94 9.20 -1.09 -2.71
CA LYS A 94 10.18 -0.21 -3.36
C LYS A 94 10.72 0.81 -2.37
N ASN A 95 11.96 1.21 -2.57
CA ASN A 95 12.51 2.33 -1.82
C ASN A 95 11.82 3.64 -2.24
N ASP A 96 11.44 4.42 -1.25
CA ASP A 96 10.93 5.77 -1.48
C ASP A 96 12.10 6.77 -1.60
N LYS A 97 11.85 7.90 -2.25
CA LYS A 97 12.82 9.00 -2.34
C LYS A 97 13.16 9.61 -0.97
N TYR A 98 12.31 9.40 0.03
CA TYR A 98 12.55 9.83 1.41
C TYR A 98 13.08 8.67 2.23
N ALA A 99 14.13 8.91 3.03
CA ALA A 99 14.70 7.93 3.93
C ALA A 99 13.66 7.50 5.01
N GLY A 100 13.65 6.22 5.37
CA GLY A 100 12.73 5.69 6.38
C GLY A 100 11.31 5.44 5.89
N ARG A 101 11.06 5.57 4.58
CA ARG A 101 9.76 5.28 3.95
C ARG A 101 9.95 4.29 2.80
N ILE A 102 9.00 3.37 2.68
CA ILE A 102 8.90 2.46 1.54
C ILE A 102 7.57 2.67 0.83
N ASP A 103 7.54 2.31 -0.45
CA ASP A 103 6.31 2.26 -1.25
C ASP A 103 5.94 0.80 -1.45
N ALA A 104 4.68 0.47 -1.32
CA ALA A 104 4.22 -0.90 -1.49
C ALA A 104 2.75 -0.97 -1.90
N ASN A 105 2.37 -2.05 -2.56
CA ASN A 105 0.97 -2.44 -2.66
C ASN A 105 0.53 -2.98 -1.30
N VAL A 106 -0.58 -2.48 -0.81
CA VAL A 106 -1.12 -2.79 0.52
C VAL A 106 -2.43 -3.55 0.36
N PHE A 107 -2.57 -4.66 1.08
CA PHE A 107 -3.76 -5.51 1.01
C PHE A 107 -4.42 -5.58 2.38
N ASP A 108 -5.73 -5.36 2.42
CA ASP A 108 -6.50 -5.45 3.66
C ASP A 108 -6.72 -6.91 4.11
N GLY A 109 -7.39 -7.10 5.23
CA GLY A 109 -7.68 -8.43 5.76
C GLY A 109 -8.53 -9.32 4.85
N ALA A 110 -9.24 -8.73 3.89
CA ALA A 110 -10.01 -9.46 2.87
C ALA A 110 -9.22 -9.71 1.58
N GLY A 111 -7.95 -9.30 1.52
CA GLY A 111 -7.09 -9.47 0.36
C GLY A 111 -7.31 -8.44 -0.74
N ARG A 112 -8.02 -7.34 -0.47
CA ARG A 112 -8.25 -6.29 -1.45
C ARG A 112 -7.08 -5.33 -1.50
N ASP A 113 -6.69 -4.90 -2.71
CA ASP A 113 -5.70 -3.85 -2.91
C ASP A 113 -6.28 -2.51 -2.41
N VAL A 114 -5.71 -1.99 -1.35
CA VAL A 114 -6.19 -0.78 -0.67
C VAL A 114 -6.10 0.45 -1.57
N GLY A 115 -5.03 0.58 -2.35
CA GLY A 115 -4.90 1.67 -3.30
C GLY A 115 -6.03 1.68 -4.34
N LEU A 116 -6.37 0.52 -4.87
CA LEU A 116 -7.48 0.37 -5.83
C LEU A 116 -8.83 0.66 -5.17
N VAL A 117 -9.05 0.23 -3.93
CA VAL A 117 -10.28 0.53 -3.19
C VAL A 117 -10.45 2.04 -3.02
N LEU A 118 -9.39 2.74 -2.60
CA LEU A 118 -9.44 4.19 -2.39
C LEU A 118 -9.72 4.95 -3.69
N VAL A 119 -9.14 4.51 -4.80
CA VAL A 119 -9.41 5.10 -6.13
C VAL A 119 -10.84 4.84 -6.57
N LYS A 120 -11.32 3.61 -6.44
CA LYS A 120 -12.69 3.23 -6.81
C LYS A 120 -13.74 3.99 -6.02
N GLU A 121 -13.50 4.24 -4.74
CA GLU A 121 -14.38 5.01 -3.87
C GLU A 121 -14.22 6.52 -4.05
N LYS A 122 -13.33 6.96 -4.93
CA LYS A 122 -13.01 8.38 -5.17
C LYS A 122 -12.47 9.12 -3.94
N VAL A 123 -11.92 8.38 -3.00
CA VAL A 123 -11.20 8.91 -1.82
C VAL A 123 -9.82 9.39 -2.22
N GLY A 124 -9.20 8.73 -3.17
CA GLY A 124 -7.94 9.07 -3.79
C GLY A 124 -8.02 9.07 -5.30
N ARG A 125 -6.94 9.49 -5.94
CA ARG A 125 -6.77 9.46 -7.40
C ARG A 125 -5.77 8.41 -7.78
N SER A 126 -5.93 7.81 -8.96
CA SER A 126 -4.91 6.97 -9.55
C SER A 126 -3.62 7.76 -9.74
N TYR A 127 -2.50 7.21 -9.30
CA TYR A 127 -1.21 7.89 -9.32
C TYR A 127 -0.08 6.87 -9.53
N SER A 128 0.77 7.14 -10.51
CA SER A 128 1.89 6.24 -10.86
C SER A 128 3.26 6.92 -10.73
N GLY A 129 3.34 8.01 -9.99
CA GLY A 129 4.54 8.85 -9.85
C GLY A 129 4.45 10.12 -10.70
N GLY A 130 5.45 10.97 -10.58
CA GLY A 130 5.51 12.23 -11.29
C GLY A 130 4.79 13.36 -10.58
N LYS A 131 4.28 14.31 -11.36
CA LYS A 131 3.62 15.49 -10.82
C LYS A 131 2.23 15.16 -10.27
N ARG A 132 2.00 15.53 -9.01
CA ARG A 132 0.69 15.42 -8.37
C ARG A 132 -0.24 16.52 -8.86
N GLN A 133 -1.51 16.18 -9.05
CA GLN A 133 -2.54 17.16 -9.40
C GLN A 133 -3.02 17.89 -8.15
N PRO A 134 -3.35 19.21 -8.25
CA PRO A 134 -3.87 19.95 -7.10
C PRO A 134 -5.24 19.42 -6.67
N TRP A 135 -5.52 19.54 -5.37
CA TRP A 135 -6.81 19.15 -4.78
C TRP A 135 -7.73 20.35 -4.58
N CYS A 136 -7.20 21.54 -4.61
CA CYS A 136 -7.98 22.76 -4.49
C CYS A 136 -8.38 23.27 -5.87
N VAL A 137 -9.64 23.74 -6.00
CA VAL A 137 -10.09 24.42 -7.21
C VAL A 137 -9.48 25.81 -7.18
N LEU A 138 -8.69 26.14 -8.19
CA LEU A 138 -8.18 27.49 -8.39
C LEU A 138 -9.25 28.30 -9.14
N ASP A 139 -9.83 29.27 -8.45
CA ASP A 139 -10.69 30.25 -9.08
C ASP A 139 -9.87 31.23 -9.96
#